data_651ac67626cae0dbcf3f1f584339ecd0
#
_entry.id   651ac67626cae0dbcf3f1f584339ecd0
#
_cell.length_a   1.000
_cell.length_b   1.000
_cell.length_c   1.000
_cell.angle_alpha   90.00
_cell.angle_beta   90.00
_cell.angle_gamma   90.00
#
_symmetry.space_group_name_H-M   'P 1'
#
loop_
_entity.id
_entity.type
_entity.pdbx_description
1 polymer ?
#
loop_
_entity_poly.entity_id
_entity_poly.type
_entity_poly.pdbx_seq_one_letter_code
_entity_poly.pdbx_strand_id
1 'polypeptide(L)'
;MTCARCGAELGDDAKFCRVCGAPVAGVPPVSSVPPPPPPPQYVPPQYPPQGVPQYAAAAGPYKYEIKYRPSYSLLEVQLPAEGSMTAEAGAMVYMSSNVEVKTHTRVDQSGVLGTLKVSVLGGETLFINDFIAHGAGGKVGFVSAPLGDITQLQISPSKGYIVQRSAYIASTPNVKLDTQWQGFTKGLFGQNLFMIKTLGEGDLFVNTFGAIDKHELAAGEKMVVDNFHLCALSDTCTYQVRMFGGLKSTILGGEGLITEVTGPGEVYVQTKNPKEFADWLWTYIAPKVQGNRSIKAGGFRIGL
;
A
#
# COMPACT_ATOMS: atom_id res chain seq x y z
N MET A 1 42.97 56.41 -13.09
CA MET A 1 44.14 55.47 -13.37
C MET A 1 43.65 54.33 -14.27
N THR A 2 44.57 53.64 -14.99
CA THR A 2 44.16 52.54 -15.89
C THR A 2 44.56 51.19 -15.33
N CYS A 3 43.78 50.19 -15.62
CA CYS A 3 44.03 48.79 -15.18
C CYS A 3 45.24 48.21 -15.90
N ALA A 4 46.21 47.74 -15.12
CA ALA A 4 47.44 47.15 -15.64
C ALA A 4 47.24 45.85 -16.45
N ARG A 5 46.10 45.20 -16.29
CA ARG A 5 45.80 43.91 -16.96
C ARG A 5 44.98 44.03 -18.25
N CYS A 6 44.04 44.97 -18.33
CA CYS A 6 43.17 45.09 -19.49
C CYS A 6 43.02 46.50 -20.07
N GLY A 7 43.73 47.51 -19.53
CA GLY A 7 43.77 48.87 -20.02
C GLY A 7 42.50 49.72 -19.74
N ALA A 8 41.49 49.17 -19.09
CA ALA A 8 40.25 49.87 -18.78
C ALA A 8 40.47 51.02 -17.77
N GLU A 9 39.78 52.14 -17.92
CA GLU A 9 39.80 53.24 -16.95
C GLU A 9 39.20 52.80 -15.61
N LEU A 10 39.91 53.16 -14.54
CA LEU A 10 39.54 52.86 -13.16
C LEU A 10 39.25 54.17 -12.45
N GLY A 11 38.17 54.20 -11.66
CA GLY A 11 37.92 55.27 -10.72
C GLY A 11 39.00 55.33 -9.63
N ASP A 12 39.20 56.51 -9.04
CA ASP A 12 40.28 56.76 -8.08
C ASP A 12 40.22 55.89 -6.82
N ASP A 13 39.02 55.35 -6.46
CA ASP A 13 38.82 54.51 -5.30
C ASP A 13 38.64 53.02 -5.65
N ALA A 14 38.88 52.61 -6.89
CA ALA A 14 38.64 51.25 -7.34
C ALA A 14 39.66 50.26 -6.75
N LYS A 15 39.20 49.31 -5.94
CA LYS A 15 39.99 48.19 -5.41
C LYS A 15 40.16 47.04 -6.40
N PHE A 16 39.24 46.91 -7.36
CA PHE A 16 39.27 45.90 -8.41
C PHE A 16 38.79 46.49 -9.73
N CYS A 17 39.33 46.02 -10.84
CA CYS A 17 38.86 46.40 -12.17
C CYS A 17 37.48 45.80 -12.46
N ARG A 18 36.50 46.65 -12.81
CA ARG A 18 35.14 46.21 -13.13
C ARG A 18 35.01 45.42 -14.42
N VAL A 19 36.04 45.49 -15.30
CA VAL A 19 36.02 44.78 -16.59
C VAL A 19 36.66 43.40 -16.51
N CYS A 20 37.78 43.25 -15.79
CA CYS A 20 38.51 41.97 -15.74
C CYS A 20 38.73 41.39 -14.35
N GLY A 21 38.20 42.03 -13.30
CA GLY A 21 38.28 41.56 -11.92
C GLY A 21 39.71 41.64 -11.30
N ALA A 22 40.70 42.20 -12.00
CA ALA A 22 42.05 42.27 -11.47
C ALA A 22 42.13 43.28 -10.32
N PRO A 23 42.90 43.00 -9.23
CA PRO A 23 43.09 43.94 -8.15
C PRO A 23 43.96 45.12 -8.63
N VAL A 24 43.67 46.31 -8.11
CA VAL A 24 44.46 47.52 -8.41
C VAL A 24 45.75 47.48 -7.57
N ALA A 25 46.92 47.82 -8.19
CA ALA A 25 48.19 47.79 -7.53
C ALA A 25 48.22 48.74 -6.31
N GLY A 26 48.54 48.19 -5.13
CA GLY A 26 48.61 48.95 -3.87
C GLY A 26 47.64 48.40 -2.78
N VAL A 27 46.79 47.44 -3.10
CA VAL A 27 46.01 46.73 -2.09
C VAL A 27 46.83 45.54 -1.56
N PRO A 28 47.15 45.45 -0.26
CA PRO A 28 47.88 44.32 0.27
C PRO A 28 47.09 43.05 0.00
N PRO A 29 47.75 41.89 -0.29
CA PRO A 29 47.05 40.64 -0.50
C PRO A 29 46.20 40.36 0.72
N VAL A 30 44.89 40.09 0.50
CA VAL A 30 43.98 39.63 1.57
C VAL A 30 44.63 38.37 2.13
N SER A 31 44.95 38.37 3.42
CA SER A 31 45.43 37.19 4.12
C SER A 31 44.61 36.00 3.70
N SER A 32 45.26 34.99 3.19
CA SER A 32 44.59 33.73 2.81
C SER A 32 43.94 33.13 4.06
N VAL A 33 42.65 33.42 4.22
CA VAL A 33 41.86 32.66 5.14
C VAL A 33 41.94 31.21 4.65
N PRO A 34 42.41 30.27 5.46
CA PRO A 34 42.40 28.86 5.06
C PRO A 34 40.99 28.48 4.60
N PRO A 35 40.84 27.70 3.53
CA PRO A 35 39.54 27.28 3.08
C PRO A 35 38.81 26.63 4.25
N PRO A 36 37.49 26.88 4.42
CA PRO A 36 36.73 26.23 5.44
C PRO A 36 36.91 24.71 5.32
N PRO A 37 37.00 23.97 6.44
CA PRO A 37 37.08 22.54 6.40
C PRO A 37 35.95 21.99 5.52
N PRO A 38 36.16 20.94 4.74
CA PRO A 38 35.12 20.34 3.94
C PRO A 38 33.95 19.98 4.86
N PRO A 39 32.70 20.17 4.42
CA PRO A 39 31.56 19.80 5.23
C PRO A 39 31.68 18.33 5.63
N PRO A 40 31.27 17.95 6.87
CA PRO A 40 31.30 16.55 7.30
C PRO A 40 30.66 15.70 6.21
N GLN A 41 31.40 14.71 5.73
CA GLN A 41 30.82 13.77 4.77
C GLN A 41 29.64 13.10 5.48
N TYR A 42 28.44 13.32 4.93
CA TYR A 42 27.24 12.62 5.39
C TYR A 42 27.46 11.13 5.12
N VAL A 43 27.79 10.39 6.16
CA VAL A 43 27.75 8.92 6.14
C VAL A 43 26.30 8.59 6.45
N PRO A 44 25.52 8.08 5.49
CA PRO A 44 24.15 7.65 5.78
C PRO A 44 24.22 6.63 6.91
N PRO A 45 23.27 6.69 7.88
CA PRO A 45 23.17 5.68 8.92
C PRO A 45 23.14 4.31 8.25
N GLN A 46 24.11 3.46 8.55
CA GLN A 46 24.04 2.05 8.17
C GLN A 46 22.98 1.43 9.08
N TYR A 47 21.74 1.45 8.62
CA TYR A 47 20.73 0.59 9.23
C TYR A 47 21.22 -0.84 9.01
N PRO A 48 21.33 -1.68 10.08
CA PRO A 48 21.52 -3.10 9.87
C PRO A 48 20.44 -3.54 8.88
N PRO A 49 20.76 -4.37 7.86
CA PRO A 49 19.73 -4.89 6.98
C PRO A 49 18.69 -5.51 7.91
N GLN A 50 17.54 -4.85 8.03
CA GLN A 50 16.39 -5.46 8.65
C GLN A 50 16.15 -6.69 7.80
N GLY A 51 16.39 -7.87 8.40
CA GLY A 51 16.23 -9.12 7.70
C GLY A 51 14.84 -9.11 7.11
N VAL A 52 14.76 -8.92 5.79
CA VAL A 52 13.51 -9.11 5.07
C VAL A 52 13.10 -10.52 5.46
N PRO A 53 11.91 -10.73 6.06
CA PRO A 53 11.52 -12.09 6.42
C PRO A 53 11.68 -12.93 5.15
N GLN A 54 12.66 -13.83 5.13
CA GLN A 54 12.77 -14.81 4.08
C GLN A 54 11.59 -15.75 4.30
N TYR A 55 10.48 -15.43 3.65
CA TYR A 55 9.41 -16.39 3.58
C TYR A 55 9.93 -17.59 2.80
N ALA A 56 9.88 -18.75 3.43
CA ALA A 56 10.29 -20.02 2.85
C ALA A 56 9.63 -20.15 1.48
N ALA A 57 10.44 -20.54 0.49
CA ALA A 57 9.92 -20.87 -0.84
C ALA A 57 8.78 -21.89 -0.66
N ALA A 58 7.63 -21.60 -1.27
CA ALA A 58 6.44 -22.42 -1.17
C ALA A 58 6.76 -23.89 -1.42
N ALA A 59 6.34 -24.76 -0.49
CA ALA A 59 6.48 -26.22 -0.62
C ALA A 59 5.52 -26.84 -1.66
N GLY A 60 4.91 -26.02 -2.51
CA GLY A 60 3.90 -26.39 -3.51
C GLY A 60 4.41 -26.26 -4.95
N PRO A 61 3.57 -26.62 -5.94
CA PRO A 61 3.91 -26.53 -7.36
C PRO A 61 4.05 -25.08 -7.86
N TYR A 62 3.61 -24.10 -7.08
CA TYR A 62 3.67 -22.68 -7.41
C TYR A 62 4.96 -22.07 -6.87
N LYS A 63 5.76 -21.48 -7.77
CA LYS A 63 6.91 -20.68 -7.38
C LYS A 63 6.52 -19.21 -7.48
N TYR A 64 6.89 -18.40 -6.50
CA TYR A 64 6.61 -16.98 -6.53
C TYR A 64 7.79 -16.18 -5.97
N GLU A 65 7.81 -14.91 -6.33
CA GLU A 65 8.75 -13.92 -5.81
C GLU A 65 8.00 -12.62 -5.53
N ILE A 66 8.22 -12.02 -4.37
CA ILE A 66 7.70 -10.69 -4.04
C ILE A 66 8.86 -9.70 -4.21
N LYS A 67 8.79 -8.90 -5.27
CA LYS A 67 9.80 -7.92 -5.67
C LYS A 67 9.48 -6.54 -5.12
N TYR A 68 10.50 -5.68 -5.03
CA TYR A 68 10.40 -4.24 -4.71
C TYR A 68 9.78 -3.94 -3.33
N ARG A 69 9.92 -4.87 -2.39
CA ARG A 69 9.45 -4.68 -1.01
C ARG A 69 10.20 -3.54 -0.31
N PRO A 70 9.61 -2.88 0.69
CA PRO A 70 8.23 -3.05 1.21
C PRO A 70 7.23 -2.03 0.63
N SER A 71 7.62 -1.14 -0.30
CA SER A 71 6.81 0.04 -0.63
C SER A 71 6.04 -0.05 -1.95
N TYR A 72 6.57 -0.83 -2.91
CA TYR A 72 6.02 -0.96 -4.26
C TYR A 72 6.02 -2.43 -4.67
N SER A 73 5.55 -3.28 -3.77
CA SER A 73 5.68 -4.71 -3.92
C SER A 73 4.92 -5.23 -5.13
N LEU A 74 5.57 -6.13 -5.87
CA LEU A 74 5.02 -6.85 -7.01
C LEU A 74 5.15 -8.35 -6.74
N LEU A 75 4.03 -9.06 -6.78
CA LEU A 75 3.99 -10.51 -6.70
C LEU A 75 4.14 -11.08 -8.11
N GLU A 76 5.25 -11.78 -8.38
CA GLU A 76 5.43 -12.57 -9.60
C GLU A 76 5.23 -14.05 -9.30
N VAL A 77 4.30 -14.70 -10.00
CA VAL A 77 3.99 -16.11 -9.81
C VAL A 77 4.33 -16.87 -11.09
N GLN A 78 5.01 -18.01 -10.93
CA GLN A 78 5.21 -19.01 -11.99
C GLN A 78 4.09 -20.04 -11.87
N LEU A 79 3.17 -20.02 -12.83
CA LEU A 79 2.12 -21.02 -12.94
C LEU A 79 2.70 -22.31 -13.51
N PRO A 80 2.43 -23.49 -12.93
CA PRO A 80 2.81 -24.75 -13.53
C PRO A 80 2.05 -25.00 -14.85
N ALA A 81 2.44 -26.03 -15.58
CA ALA A 81 1.70 -26.48 -16.76
C ALA A 81 0.23 -26.76 -16.39
N GLU A 82 -0.69 -26.21 -17.17
CA GLU A 82 -2.15 -26.26 -16.95
C GLU A 82 -2.57 -25.76 -15.53
N GLY A 83 -1.69 -25.05 -14.83
CA GLY A 83 -1.97 -24.48 -13.51
C GLY A 83 -2.75 -23.18 -13.61
N SER A 84 -3.41 -22.84 -12.51
CA SER A 84 -4.17 -21.59 -12.44
C SER A 84 -3.93 -20.85 -11.12
N MET A 85 -4.27 -19.57 -11.14
CA MET A 85 -4.28 -18.71 -9.95
C MET A 85 -5.47 -17.78 -10.00
N THR A 86 -6.11 -17.55 -8.86
CA THR A 86 -7.21 -16.60 -8.74
C THR A 86 -6.67 -15.29 -8.19
N ALA A 87 -7.06 -14.16 -8.77
CA ALA A 87 -6.66 -12.84 -8.27
C ALA A 87 -7.79 -11.81 -8.36
N GLU A 88 -7.66 -10.72 -7.60
CA GLU A 88 -8.56 -9.58 -7.67
C GLU A 88 -8.55 -8.98 -9.08
N ALA A 89 -9.73 -8.59 -9.59
CA ALA A 89 -9.83 -7.95 -10.89
C ALA A 89 -9.10 -6.59 -10.87
N GLY A 90 -8.20 -6.41 -11.85
CA GLY A 90 -7.34 -5.23 -11.92
C GLY A 90 -5.97 -5.38 -11.28
N ALA A 91 -5.70 -6.46 -10.55
CA ALA A 91 -4.39 -6.68 -9.92
C ALA A 91 -3.27 -7.05 -10.93
N MET A 92 -3.60 -7.58 -12.10
CA MET A 92 -2.63 -8.03 -13.10
C MET A 92 -1.89 -6.86 -13.75
N VAL A 93 -0.57 -6.94 -13.80
CA VAL A 93 0.32 -5.99 -14.48
C VAL A 93 0.81 -6.54 -15.81
N TYR A 94 1.22 -7.80 -15.84
CA TYR A 94 1.66 -8.52 -17.01
C TYR A 94 1.43 -10.02 -16.84
N MET A 95 1.39 -10.71 -17.96
CA MET A 95 1.32 -12.17 -18.00
C MET A 95 1.98 -12.72 -19.28
N SER A 96 2.33 -14.01 -19.26
CA SER A 96 2.76 -14.74 -20.46
C SER A 96 1.59 -14.84 -21.45
N SER A 97 1.89 -14.82 -22.75
CA SER A 97 0.88 -14.83 -23.83
C SER A 97 0.02 -16.10 -23.89
N ASN A 98 0.47 -17.18 -23.26
CA ASN A 98 -0.25 -18.44 -23.13
C ASN A 98 -1.07 -18.57 -21.83
N VAL A 99 -1.27 -17.48 -21.12
CA VAL A 99 -2.16 -17.42 -19.95
C VAL A 99 -3.50 -16.85 -20.38
N GLU A 100 -4.56 -17.62 -20.17
CA GLU A 100 -5.96 -17.21 -20.37
C GLU A 100 -6.51 -16.56 -19.11
N VAL A 101 -7.35 -15.53 -19.25
CA VAL A 101 -8.03 -14.87 -18.13
C VAL A 101 -9.52 -15.15 -18.21
N LYS A 102 -10.11 -15.72 -17.14
CA LYS A 102 -11.55 -15.91 -17.01
C LYS A 102 -12.06 -15.08 -15.85
N THR A 103 -12.89 -14.08 -16.15
CA THR A 103 -13.53 -13.23 -15.13
C THR A 103 -14.78 -13.88 -14.62
N HIS A 104 -14.93 -13.93 -13.29
CA HIS A 104 -16.17 -14.37 -12.66
C HIS A 104 -16.37 -13.68 -11.31
N THR A 105 -17.62 -13.65 -10.89
CA THR A 105 -17.97 -13.29 -9.51
C THR A 105 -18.03 -14.58 -8.72
N ARG A 106 -17.15 -14.76 -7.73
CA ARG A 106 -17.22 -15.91 -6.84
C ARG A 106 -18.40 -15.75 -5.91
N VAL A 107 -19.56 -16.21 -6.36
CA VAL A 107 -20.69 -16.53 -5.51
C VAL A 107 -20.88 -18.05 -5.60
N ASP A 108 -20.47 -18.72 -4.54
CA ASP A 108 -20.79 -20.10 -4.18
C ASP A 108 -20.50 -21.21 -5.22
N GLN A 109 -19.55 -22.08 -4.88
CA GLN A 109 -19.27 -23.34 -5.59
C GLN A 109 -20.26 -24.48 -5.26
N SER A 110 -21.46 -24.21 -4.78
CA SER A 110 -22.53 -25.20 -4.73
C SER A 110 -23.26 -25.19 -6.05
N GLY A 111 -22.82 -26.07 -6.96
CA GLY A 111 -23.26 -26.23 -8.35
C GLY A 111 -24.77 -26.29 -8.55
N VAL A 112 -25.40 -25.17 -8.66
CA VAL A 112 -26.72 -24.99 -9.27
C VAL A 112 -26.66 -23.73 -10.13
N LEU A 113 -27.00 -23.87 -11.41
CA LEU A 113 -27.26 -22.80 -12.34
C LEU A 113 -28.26 -21.81 -11.72
N GLY A 114 -27.78 -20.86 -10.97
CA GLY A 114 -28.61 -19.90 -10.27
C GLY A 114 -28.12 -18.51 -10.55
N THR A 115 -28.91 -17.78 -11.35
CA THR A 115 -29.01 -16.32 -11.46
C THR A 115 -28.01 -15.53 -10.60
N LEU A 116 -27.25 -14.71 -11.26
CA LEU A 116 -26.35 -13.66 -10.74
C LEU A 116 -26.96 -12.96 -9.50
N LYS A 117 -26.84 -13.53 -8.33
CA LYS A 117 -26.98 -12.80 -7.08
C LYS A 117 -25.62 -12.26 -6.71
N VAL A 118 -25.28 -11.12 -7.29
CA VAL A 118 -24.23 -10.25 -6.78
C VAL A 118 -24.51 -10.04 -5.29
N SER A 119 -23.73 -10.63 -4.42
CA SER A 119 -23.79 -10.36 -2.99
C SER A 119 -23.26 -8.95 -2.76
N VAL A 120 -24.13 -7.97 -2.97
CA VAL A 120 -23.91 -6.58 -2.60
C VAL A 120 -24.09 -6.46 -1.09
N LEU A 121 -23.11 -6.89 -0.34
CA LEU A 121 -23.01 -6.57 1.08
C LEU A 121 -22.20 -5.28 1.18
N GLY A 122 -22.92 -4.17 1.43
CA GLY A 122 -22.32 -2.86 1.65
C GLY A 122 -21.84 -2.11 0.41
N GLY A 123 -22.30 -2.45 -0.80
CA GLY A 123 -22.04 -1.64 -2.02
C GLY A 123 -20.78 -1.99 -2.79
N GLU A 124 -19.96 -2.94 -2.34
CA GLU A 124 -18.76 -3.36 -3.05
C GLU A 124 -18.82 -4.83 -3.48
N THR A 125 -18.56 -5.12 -4.74
CA THR A 125 -18.50 -6.47 -5.32
C THR A 125 -17.04 -6.89 -5.43
N LEU A 126 -16.68 -8.06 -4.89
CA LEU A 126 -15.37 -8.65 -5.16
C LEU A 126 -15.42 -9.32 -6.53
N PHE A 127 -14.83 -8.69 -7.51
CA PHE A 127 -14.58 -9.29 -8.82
C PHE A 127 -13.25 -10.01 -8.78
N ILE A 128 -13.22 -11.23 -9.29
CA ILE A 128 -12.01 -12.05 -9.36
C ILE A 128 -11.84 -12.61 -10.77
N ASN A 129 -10.57 -12.82 -11.12
CA ASN A 129 -10.16 -13.44 -12.36
C ASN A 129 -9.38 -14.71 -12.06
N ASP A 130 -9.64 -15.77 -12.81
CA ASP A 130 -8.75 -16.92 -12.87
C ASP A 130 -7.78 -16.75 -14.03
N PHE A 131 -6.49 -16.90 -13.74
CA PHE A 131 -5.38 -16.88 -14.66
C PHE A 131 -4.95 -18.33 -14.91
N ILE A 132 -5.19 -18.85 -16.09
CA ILE A 132 -4.98 -20.27 -16.44
C ILE A 132 -3.84 -20.36 -17.45
N ALA A 133 -2.75 -21.01 -17.07
CA ALA A 133 -1.63 -21.23 -17.96
C ALA A 133 -1.88 -22.48 -18.82
N HIS A 134 -1.62 -22.36 -20.11
CA HIS A 134 -1.71 -23.47 -21.05
C HIS A 134 -0.32 -23.97 -21.47
N GLY A 135 -0.21 -25.28 -21.75
CA GLY A 135 1.04 -25.91 -22.20
C GLY A 135 2.11 -25.96 -21.10
N ALA A 136 3.27 -25.36 -21.34
CA ALA A 136 4.44 -25.46 -20.46
C ALA A 136 4.36 -24.66 -19.14
N GLY A 137 3.22 -24.03 -18.86
CA GLY A 137 3.07 -23.09 -17.75
C GLY A 137 3.28 -21.65 -18.18
N GLY A 138 3.19 -20.72 -17.24
CA GLY A 138 3.27 -19.30 -17.53
C GLY A 138 3.67 -18.46 -16.33
N LYS A 139 3.86 -17.18 -16.57
CA LYS A 139 4.19 -16.20 -15.55
C LYS A 139 3.10 -15.13 -15.46
N VAL A 140 2.74 -14.72 -14.26
CA VAL A 140 1.82 -13.60 -14.03
C VAL A 140 2.40 -12.70 -12.95
N GLY A 141 2.34 -11.38 -13.15
CA GLY A 141 2.68 -10.35 -12.18
C GLY A 141 1.44 -9.66 -11.65
N PHE A 142 1.33 -9.54 -10.33
CA PHE A 142 0.22 -8.90 -9.64
C PHE A 142 0.71 -7.76 -8.75
N VAL A 143 -0.04 -6.67 -8.72
CA VAL A 143 0.10 -5.57 -7.77
C VAL A 143 -1.25 -5.21 -7.20
N SER A 144 -1.26 -4.48 -6.11
CA SER A 144 -2.48 -3.87 -5.57
C SER A 144 -2.50 -2.37 -5.81
N ALA A 145 -3.71 -1.79 -5.79
CA ALA A 145 -3.89 -0.34 -5.91
C ALA A 145 -3.22 0.46 -4.77
N PRO A 146 -3.30 0.07 -3.48
CA PRO A 146 -2.58 0.75 -2.43
C PRO A 146 -1.05 0.56 -2.55
N LEU A 147 -0.30 1.64 -2.32
CA LEU A 147 1.16 1.60 -2.27
C LEU A 147 1.63 0.92 -0.98
N GLY A 148 2.26 -0.24 -1.10
CA GLY A 148 2.68 -0.96 0.10
C GLY A 148 3.34 -2.29 -0.15
N ASP A 149 3.30 -3.12 0.88
CA ASP A 149 3.94 -4.41 0.88
C ASP A 149 2.96 -5.54 0.59
N ILE A 150 3.49 -6.67 0.16
CA ILE A 150 2.75 -7.92 -0.08
C ILE A 150 3.34 -8.99 0.83
N THR A 151 2.48 -9.82 1.42
CA THR A 151 2.90 -11.01 2.15
C THR A 151 2.08 -12.23 1.76
N GLN A 152 2.69 -13.39 1.91
CA GLN A 152 2.05 -14.69 1.74
C GLN A 152 1.52 -15.18 3.09
N LEU A 153 0.29 -15.68 3.09
CA LEU A 153 -0.33 -16.40 4.20
C LEU A 153 -0.56 -17.85 3.77
N GLN A 154 0.04 -18.79 4.51
CA GLN A 154 -0.15 -20.21 4.27
C GLN A 154 -1.49 -20.67 4.87
N ILE A 155 -2.40 -21.13 4.01
CA ILE A 155 -3.68 -21.70 4.40
C ILE A 155 -3.56 -23.23 4.47
N SER A 156 -4.11 -23.82 5.51
CA SER A 156 -4.22 -25.27 5.65
C SER A 156 -5.54 -25.62 6.34
N PRO A 157 -5.94 -26.92 6.37
CA PRO A 157 -7.15 -27.32 7.09
C PRO A 157 -7.18 -26.95 8.58
N SER A 158 -5.99 -26.76 9.18
CA SER A 158 -5.83 -26.37 10.59
C SER A 158 -5.45 -24.91 10.81
N LYS A 159 -5.24 -24.12 9.74
CA LYS A 159 -4.77 -22.74 9.81
C LYS A 159 -5.46 -21.91 8.73
N GLY A 160 -6.50 -21.20 9.09
CA GLY A 160 -7.18 -20.22 8.27
C GLY A 160 -6.90 -18.79 8.73
N TYR A 161 -7.36 -17.84 7.94
CA TYR A 161 -7.28 -16.42 8.26
C TYR A 161 -8.60 -15.71 7.99
N ILE A 162 -8.79 -14.63 8.71
CA ILE A 162 -9.83 -13.64 8.46
C ILE A 162 -9.10 -12.43 7.90
N VAL A 163 -9.39 -12.04 6.66
CA VAL A 163 -8.64 -11.06 5.88
C VAL A 163 -9.54 -9.90 5.51
N GLN A 164 -9.05 -8.68 5.66
CA GLN A 164 -9.74 -7.50 5.12
C GLN A 164 -9.84 -7.63 3.60
N ARG A 165 -11.04 -7.41 3.07
CA ARG A 165 -11.31 -7.59 1.63
C ARG A 165 -10.36 -6.80 0.74
N SER A 166 -10.09 -5.53 1.06
CA SER A 166 -9.17 -4.66 0.32
C SER A 166 -7.70 -5.08 0.41
N ALA A 167 -7.37 -6.03 1.29
CA ALA A 167 -6.03 -6.59 1.39
C ALA A 167 -5.83 -7.84 0.51
N TYR A 168 -6.89 -8.47 0.00
CA TYR A 168 -6.77 -9.63 -0.88
C TYR A 168 -6.19 -9.24 -2.24
N ILE A 169 -5.17 -9.96 -2.71
CA ILE A 169 -4.63 -9.81 -4.07
C ILE A 169 -4.87 -11.08 -4.89
N ALA A 170 -4.37 -12.22 -4.41
CA ALA A 170 -4.37 -13.44 -5.17
C ALA A 170 -4.31 -14.68 -4.26
N SER A 171 -4.71 -15.82 -4.79
CA SER A 171 -4.61 -17.10 -4.08
C SER A 171 -4.49 -18.26 -5.05
N THR A 172 -3.87 -19.35 -4.58
CA THR A 172 -3.89 -20.64 -5.30
C THR A 172 -5.30 -21.22 -5.36
N PRO A 173 -5.61 -22.10 -6.32
CA PRO A 173 -7.00 -22.52 -6.61
C PRO A 173 -7.75 -23.20 -5.45
N ASN A 174 -7.02 -23.88 -4.56
CA ASN A 174 -7.64 -24.61 -3.44
C ASN A 174 -7.96 -23.74 -2.24
N VAL A 175 -7.55 -22.46 -2.24
CA VAL A 175 -7.95 -21.49 -1.23
C VAL A 175 -9.35 -20.99 -1.57
N LYS A 176 -10.28 -21.16 -0.64
CA LYS A 176 -11.67 -20.72 -0.74
C LYS A 176 -11.85 -19.44 0.06
N LEU A 177 -12.56 -18.47 -0.53
CA LEU A 177 -12.90 -17.20 0.10
C LEU A 177 -14.38 -17.21 0.50
N ASP A 178 -14.67 -17.26 1.79
CA ASP A 178 -16.04 -17.16 2.30
C ASP A 178 -16.36 -15.68 2.53
N THR A 179 -17.08 -15.10 1.57
CA THR A 179 -17.53 -13.70 1.59
C THR A 179 -18.86 -13.53 2.32
N GLN A 180 -19.56 -14.62 2.67
CA GLN A 180 -20.83 -14.60 3.40
C GLN A 180 -20.62 -14.67 4.91
N TRP A 181 -19.39 -14.94 5.34
CA TRP A 181 -19.06 -14.99 6.75
C TRP A 181 -19.37 -13.67 7.47
N GLN A 182 -20.23 -13.74 8.49
CA GLN A 182 -20.79 -12.58 9.17
C GLN A 182 -20.17 -12.31 10.56
N GLY A 183 -19.00 -12.84 10.81
CA GLY A 183 -18.33 -12.72 12.11
C GLY A 183 -18.00 -11.26 12.53
N PHE A 184 -17.74 -10.39 11.57
CA PHE A 184 -17.73 -8.95 11.81
C PHE A 184 -19.14 -8.42 11.61
N THR A 185 -19.78 -7.94 12.67
CA THR A 185 -21.15 -7.46 12.68
C THR A 185 -21.39 -6.43 11.57
N LYS A 186 -22.41 -6.73 10.75
CA LYS A 186 -22.87 -5.85 9.67
C LYS A 186 -23.04 -4.43 10.18
N GLY A 187 -22.25 -3.50 9.60
CA GLY A 187 -22.64 -2.11 9.57
C GLY A 187 -22.83 -1.39 10.90
N LEU A 188 -22.11 -1.74 11.96
CA LEU A 188 -22.06 -0.88 13.12
C LEU A 188 -21.44 0.45 12.70
N PHE A 189 -22.29 1.48 12.62
CA PHE A 189 -21.87 2.88 12.37
C PHE A 189 -21.30 3.24 10.99
N GLY A 190 -21.71 2.55 9.90
CA GLY A 190 -21.40 3.03 8.53
C GLY A 190 -19.92 2.91 8.10
N GLN A 191 -19.09 2.22 8.86
CA GLN A 191 -17.73 1.92 8.45
C GLN A 191 -17.69 0.56 7.75
N ASN A 192 -17.26 0.57 6.49
CA ASN A 192 -17.26 -0.61 5.61
C ASN A 192 -16.01 -1.47 5.87
N LEU A 193 -15.91 -2.12 7.02
CA LEU A 193 -14.90 -3.14 7.27
C LEU A 193 -15.46 -4.49 6.80
N PHE A 194 -15.12 -4.89 5.59
CA PHE A 194 -15.50 -6.18 5.04
C PHE A 194 -14.36 -7.17 5.23
N MET A 195 -14.66 -8.25 5.96
CA MET A 195 -13.71 -9.33 6.21
C MET A 195 -14.12 -10.55 5.42
N ILE A 196 -13.15 -11.30 4.95
CA ILE A 196 -13.27 -12.55 4.22
C ILE A 196 -12.64 -13.65 5.07
N LYS A 197 -13.37 -14.72 5.35
CA LYS A 197 -12.78 -15.91 5.96
C LYS A 197 -12.17 -16.79 4.87
N THR A 198 -10.95 -17.28 5.10
CA THR A 198 -10.25 -18.18 4.17
C THR A 198 -10.32 -19.61 4.66
N LEU A 199 -10.50 -20.54 3.74
CA LEU A 199 -10.62 -21.98 3.97
C LEU A 199 -9.85 -22.75 2.91
N GLY A 200 -9.59 -24.04 3.16
CA GLY A 200 -8.93 -24.91 2.20
C GLY A 200 -7.44 -25.06 2.45
N GLU A 201 -6.64 -25.11 1.39
CA GLU A 201 -5.21 -25.34 1.47
C GLU A 201 -4.48 -24.62 0.31
N GLY A 202 -3.38 -23.94 0.61
CA GLY A 202 -2.55 -23.27 -0.38
C GLY A 202 -2.03 -21.92 0.08
N ASP A 203 -1.65 -21.10 -0.90
CA ASP A 203 -1.09 -19.79 -0.69
C ASP A 203 -2.12 -18.70 -0.93
N LEU A 204 -2.23 -17.79 0.01
CA LEU A 204 -2.99 -16.56 -0.08
C LEU A 204 -2.01 -15.39 -0.04
N PHE A 205 -2.17 -14.42 -0.94
CA PHE A 205 -1.37 -13.21 -0.96
C PHE A 205 -2.24 -12.02 -0.59
N VAL A 206 -1.73 -11.24 0.36
CA VAL A 206 -2.38 -10.02 0.85
C VAL A 206 -1.44 -8.84 0.70
N ASN A 207 -2.00 -7.68 0.41
CA ASN A 207 -1.28 -6.41 0.41
C ASN A 207 -1.66 -5.55 1.59
N THR A 208 -0.82 -4.54 1.84
CA THR A 208 -1.06 -3.50 2.83
C THR A 208 -0.88 -2.12 2.21
N PHE A 209 -1.47 -1.12 2.81
CA PHE A 209 -1.10 0.27 2.57
C PHE A 209 0.05 0.64 3.52
N GLY A 210 1.23 0.90 2.95
CA GLY A 210 2.48 1.02 3.70
C GLY A 210 3.11 -0.35 4.01
N ALA A 211 3.87 -0.44 5.09
CA ALA A 211 4.53 -1.67 5.50
C ALA A 211 3.57 -2.62 6.23
N ILE A 212 3.94 -3.89 6.24
CA ILE A 212 3.30 -4.94 7.04
C ILE A 212 3.99 -5.03 8.39
N ASP A 213 3.20 -4.99 9.46
CA ASP A 213 3.64 -5.28 10.82
C ASP A 213 2.91 -6.53 11.32
N LYS A 214 3.67 -7.60 11.58
CA LYS A 214 3.17 -8.90 12.03
C LYS A 214 3.37 -9.05 13.52
N HIS A 215 2.30 -9.37 14.24
CA HIS A 215 2.30 -9.69 15.66
C HIS A 215 1.86 -11.12 15.89
N GLU A 216 2.50 -11.80 16.84
CA GLU A 216 2.14 -13.13 17.30
C GLU A 216 1.61 -13.02 18.73
N LEU A 217 0.33 -13.29 18.93
CA LEU A 217 -0.30 -13.22 20.23
C LEU A 217 -0.29 -14.59 20.90
N ALA A 218 0.17 -14.66 22.14
CA ALA A 218 0.03 -15.83 22.99
C ALA A 218 -1.43 -16.08 23.39
N ALA A 219 -1.73 -17.26 23.92
CA ALA A 219 -3.07 -17.58 24.41
C ALA A 219 -3.52 -16.60 25.51
N GLY A 220 -4.63 -15.91 25.28
CA GLY A 220 -5.18 -14.91 26.18
C GLY A 220 -4.51 -13.52 26.09
N GLU A 221 -3.44 -13.37 25.34
CA GLU A 221 -2.85 -12.07 25.06
C GLU A 221 -3.79 -11.23 24.19
N LYS A 222 -3.86 -9.93 24.51
CA LYS A 222 -4.79 -9.02 23.85
C LYS A 222 -4.05 -7.89 23.15
N MET A 223 -4.52 -7.54 21.96
CA MET A 223 -4.08 -6.40 21.16
C MET A 223 -5.28 -5.59 20.70
N VAL A 224 -5.17 -4.27 20.74
CA VAL A 224 -6.18 -3.36 20.21
C VAL A 224 -5.65 -2.74 18.93
N VAL A 225 -6.40 -2.88 17.84
CA VAL A 225 -6.04 -2.38 16.51
C VAL A 225 -7.14 -1.46 16.00
N ASP A 226 -6.78 -0.32 15.43
CA ASP A 226 -7.73 0.48 14.65
C ASP A 226 -8.17 -0.31 13.41
N ASN A 227 -9.47 -0.30 13.12
CA ASN A 227 -10.05 -1.12 12.06
C ASN A 227 -9.46 -0.86 10.68
N PHE A 228 -9.03 0.37 10.38
CA PHE A 228 -8.42 0.70 9.10
C PHE A 228 -6.96 0.25 8.99
N HIS A 229 -6.36 -0.14 10.10
CA HIS A 229 -5.01 -0.72 10.13
C HIS A 229 -5.02 -2.26 10.15
N LEU A 230 -6.14 -2.91 10.48
CA LEU A 230 -6.21 -4.37 10.53
C LEU A 230 -6.30 -4.95 9.12
N CYS A 231 -5.32 -5.76 8.72
CA CYS A 231 -5.29 -6.44 7.42
C CYS A 231 -5.75 -7.89 7.48
N ALA A 232 -5.23 -8.64 8.43
CA ALA A 232 -5.58 -10.05 8.60
C ALA A 232 -5.34 -10.51 10.04
N LEU A 233 -6.04 -11.55 10.45
CA LEU A 233 -5.78 -12.27 11.70
C LEU A 233 -6.01 -13.77 11.50
N SER A 234 -5.31 -14.60 12.28
CA SER A 234 -5.55 -16.05 12.31
C SER A 234 -6.97 -16.36 12.76
N ASP A 235 -7.61 -17.34 12.17
CA ASP A 235 -8.96 -17.76 12.57
C ASP A 235 -9.02 -18.46 13.95
N THR A 236 -7.86 -18.71 14.56
CA THR A 236 -7.70 -19.14 15.95
C THR A 236 -7.86 -18.00 16.95
N CYS A 237 -7.68 -16.74 16.52
CA CYS A 237 -7.92 -15.57 17.35
C CYS A 237 -9.41 -15.34 17.57
N THR A 238 -9.77 -14.87 18.75
CA THR A 238 -11.08 -14.27 18.99
C THR A 238 -10.98 -12.75 18.90
N TYR A 239 -12.05 -12.06 18.53
CA TYR A 239 -12.01 -10.61 18.39
C TYR A 239 -13.34 -9.96 18.73
N GLN A 240 -13.29 -8.70 19.11
CA GLN A 240 -14.46 -7.89 19.41
C GLN A 240 -14.27 -6.48 18.81
N VAL A 241 -15.23 -6.05 17.98
CA VAL A 241 -15.25 -4.70 17.43
C VAL A 241 -16.02 -3.79 18.39
N ARG A 242 -15.45 -2.64 18.73
CA ARG A 242 -16.07 -1.65 19.63
C ARG A 242 -15.67 -0.23 19.26
N MET A 243 -16.40 0.75 19.76
CA MET A 243 -16.01 2.16 19.64
C MET A 243 -14.89 2.48 20.61
N PHE A 244 -13.92 3.28 20.17
CA PHE A 244 -12.85 3.76 21.03
C PHE A 244 -13.37 4.82 22.01
N GLY A 245 -13.23 4.58 23.32
CA GLY A 245 -13.45 5.58 24.38
C GLY A 245 -14.87 6.16 24.51
N GLY A 246 -15.89 5.59 23.83
CA GLY A 246 -17.27 6.07 23.90
C GLY A 246 -17.61 7.17 22.87
N LEU A 247 -18.89 7.59 22.85
CA LEU A 247 -19.44 8.43 21.77
C LEU A 247 -18.71 9.78 21.57
N LYS A 248 -18.25 10.41 22.64
CA LYS A 248 -17.55 11.73 22.56
C LYS A 248 -16.13 11.60 21.99
N SER A 249 -15.38 10.58 22.38
CA SER A 249 -14.02 10.39 21.90
C SER A 249 -13.99 9.85 20.46
N THR A 250 -14.97 9.09 20.05
CA THR A 250 -15.13 8.63 18.66
C THR A 250 -15.37 9.81 17.69
N ILE A 251 -16.12 10.83 18.12
CA ILE A 251 -16.45 11.99 17.26
C ILE A 251 -15.34 13.04 17.29
N LEU A 252 -14.68 13.25 18.42
CA LEU A 252 -13.72 14.34 18.62
C LEU A 252 -12.26 13.87 18.59
N GLY A 253 -12.00 12.58 18.84
CA GLY A 253 -10.64 12.02 18.91
C GLY A 253 -10.08 11.51 17.59
N GLY A 254 -10.89 11.46 16.52
CA GLY A 254 -10.45 10.91 15.22
C GLY A 254 -10.38 9.38 15.16
N GLU A 255 -10.34 8.70 16.31
CA GLU A 255 -10.31 7.24 16.41
C GLU A 255 -11.73 6.69 16.27
N GLY A 256 -11.96 5.90 15.23
CA GLY A 256 -13.27 5.35 14.91
C GLY A 256 -13.61 4.07 15.67
N LEU A 257 -13.74 3.00 14.93
CA LEU A 257 -13.94 1.65 15.46
C LEU A 257 -12.58 0.96 15.65
N ILE A 258 -12.45 0.24 16.73
CA ILE A 258 -11.28 -0.59 17.04
C ILE A 258 -11.68 -2.04 17.16
N THR A 259 -10.75 -2.92 16.84
CA THR A 259 -10.87 -4.36 17.06
C THR A 259 -9.91 -4.77 18.18
N GLU A 260 -10.48 -5.29 19.28
CA GLU A 260 -9.70 -5.99 20.29
C GLU A 260 -9.57 -7.45 19.88
N VAL A 261 -8.34 -7.88 19.58
CA VAL A 261 -7.99 -9.25 19.19
C VAL A 261 -7.39 -9.97 20.39
N THR A 262 -7.80 -11.20 20.62
CA THR A 262 -7.26 -12.08 21.68
C THR A 262 -6.69 -13.33 21.04
N GLY A 263 -5.42 -13.63 21.30
CA GLY A 263 -4.73 -14.82 20.84
C GLY A 263 -5.23 -16.14 21.46
N PRO A 264 -4.77 -17.25 20.97
CA PRO A 264 -3.51 -17.39 20.24
C PRO A 264 -3.64 -17.18 18.74
N GLY A 265 -2.62 -16.58 18.11
CA GLY A 265 -2.54 -16.47 16.64
C GLY A 265 -1.79 -15.24 16.15
N GLU A 266 -1.77 -15.09 14.84
CA GLU A 266 -1.09 -14.01 14.15
C GLU A 266 -2.05 -12.87 13.85
N VAL A 267 -1.57 -11.63 13.96
CA VAL A 267 -2.29 -10.40 13.57
C VAL A 267 -1.39 -9.60 12.63
N TYR A 268 -1.93 -9.20 11.49
CA TYR A 268 -1.23 -8.44 10.47
C TYR A 268 -1.82 -7.04 10.38
N VAL A 269 -0.97 -6.04 10.52
CA VAL A 269 -1.36 -4.63 10.59
C VAL A 269 -0.64 -3.85 9.48
N GLN A 270 -1.33 -2.91 8.86
CA GLN A 270 -0.74 -1.98 7.90
C GLN A 270 -0.37 -0.66 8.58
N THR A 271 0.77 -0.09 8.19
CA THR A 271 1.31 1.11 8.83
C THR A 271 0.64 2.41 8.37
N LYS A 272 -0.16 2.37 7.33
CA LYS A 272 -0.90 3.53 6.80
C LYS A 272 -2.39 3.26 6.78
N ASN A 273 -3.16 4.32 7.05
CA ASN A 273 -4.62 4.29 7.00
C ASN A 273 -5.10 4.86 5.66
N PRO A 274 -5.80 4.07 4.81
CA PRO A 274 -6.28 4.54 3.52
C PRO A 274 -7.25 5.73 3.63
N LYS A 275 -8.08 5.75 4.67
CA LYS A 275 -9.02 6.85 4.90
C LYS A 275 -8.29 8.14 5.25
N GLU A 276 -7.36 8.10 6.19
CA GLU A 276 -6.55 9.27 6.56
C GLU A 276 -5.75 9.80 5.38
N PHE A 277 -5.20 8.90 4.55
CA PHE A 277 -4.49 9.30 3.34
C PHE A 277 -5.43 10.00 2.34
N ALA A 278 -6.63 9.47 2.14
CA ALA A 278 -7.63 10.11 1.28
C ALA A 278 -8.06 11.47 1.82
N ASP A 279 -8.31 11.58 3.12
CA ASP A 279 -8.67 12.83 3.79
C ASP A 279 -7.53 13.87 3.68
N TRP A 280 -6.29 13.44 3.92
CA TRP A 280 -5.11 14.28 3.73
C TRP A 280 -4.98 14.76 2.27
N LEU A 281 -5.09 13.87 1.30
CA LEU A 281 -5.02 14.20 -0.13
C LEU A 281 -6.13 15.17 -0.52
N TRP A 282 -7.33 15.00 0.05
CA TRP A 282 -8.48 15.87 -0.21
C TRP A 282 -8.22 17.32 0.17
N THR A 283 -7.42 17.59 1.20
CA THR A 283 -7.06 18.97 1.60
C THR A 283 -6.36 19.75 0.48
N TYR A 284 -5.62 19.06 -0.39
CA TYR A 284 -4.91 19.66 -1.55
C TYR A 284 -5.75 19.69 -2.83
N ILE A 285 -6.71 18.79 -2.97
CA ILE A 285 -7.55 18.66 -4.17
C ILE A 285 -8.79 19.57 -4.07
N ALA A 286 -9.44 19.61 -2.92
CA ALA A 286 -10.70 20.34 -2.72
C ALA A 286 -10.65 21.82 -3.16
N PRO A 287 -9.62 22.61 -2.82
CA PRO A 287 -9.53 24.01 -3.26
C PRO A 287 -9.48 24.15 -4.78
N LYS A 288 -8.83 23.23 -5.48
CA LYS A 288 -8.71 23.24 -6.96
C LYS A 288 -10.03 22.89 -7.64
N VAL A 289 -10.79 21.96 -7.07
CA VAL A 289 -12.11 21.55 -7.58
C VAL A 289 -13.14 22.65 -7.34
N GLN A 290 -13.13 23.28 -6.17
CA GLN A 290 -14.05 24.38 -5.81
C GLN A 290 -13.75 25.66 -6.61
N GLY A 291 -12.47 25.99 -6.82
CA GLY A 291 -12.05 27.13 -7.64
C GLY A 291 -12.55 27.04 -9.09
N ASN A 292 -12.54 25.86 -9.68
CA ASN A 292 -13.07 25.64 -11.05
C ASN A 292 -14.61 25.77 -11.15
N ARG A 293 -15.36 25.58 -10.06
CA ARG A 293 -16.82 25.80 -10.05
C ARG A 293 -17.18 27.29 -9.98
N SER A 294 -16.39 28.10 -9.28
CA SER A 294 -16.62 29.54 -9.20
C SER A 294 -16.36 30.28 -10.52
N ILE A 295 -15.46 29.81 -11.36
CA ILE A 295 -15.17 30.38 -12.69
C ILE A 295 -16.30 30.05 -13.67
N LYS A 296 -17.01 28.94 -13.54
CA LYS A 296 -18.17 28.59 -14.39
C LYS A 296 -19.48 29.26 -13.98
N ALA A 297 -19.59 29.77 -12.76
CA ALA A 297 -20.76 30.49 -12.29
C ALA A 297 -20.78 32.00 -12.68
N GLY A 298 -19.64 32.52 -13.14
CA GLY A 298 -19.48 33.93 -13.54
C GLY A 298 -19.90 34.29 -14.99
N GLY A 299 -20.36 33.34 -15.76
CA GLY A 299 -20.69 33.62 -17.18
C GLY A 299 -21.83 32.78 -17.71
N PHE A 300 -23.06 33.04 -17.29
CA PHE A 300 -24.26 32.97 -18.12
C PHE A 300 -25.50 33.21 -17.24
N ARG A 301 -25.98 34.45 -17.19
CA ARG A 301 -27.40 34.74 -16.88
C ARG A 301 -28.21 34.37 -18.13
N ILE A 302 -28.96 33.30 -18.07
CA ILE A 302 -30.14 33.14 -18.93
C ILE A 302 -31.34 33.32 -18.03
N GLY A 303 -32.08 34.41 -18.31
CA GLY A 303 -33.38 34.59 -17.73
C GLY A 303 -34.36 33.57 -18.31
N LEU A 304 -35.16 32.99 -17.44
CA LEU A 304 -36.55 32.63 -17.58
C LEU A 304 -37.19 32.81 -16.21
#